data_410f51d850ca6af6542925262564d0db
#
_entry.id   410f51d850ca6af6542925262564d0db
#
_cell.length_a   1.000
_cell.length_b   1.000
_cell.length_c   1.000
_cell.angle_alpha   90.00
_cell.angle_beta   90.00
_cell.angle_gamma   90.00
#
_symmetry.space_group_name_H-M   'P 1'
#
loop_
_entity.id
_entity.type
_entity.pdbx_description
1 polymer ?
#
loop_
_entity_poly.entity_id
_entity_poly.type
_entity_poly.pdbx_seq_one_letter_code
_entity_poly.pdbx_strand_id
1 'polypeptide(L)'
;MFLGASMNPDYFKKKINLFIALAPVANTANISSQIARALAPHIKLLKLGLADLLGYRNWFAPMPRAVELVDMVCGGFFSFVCKDVLKLLHHDGVDNYERFTVFMSNEPSGQSYRTFVYYAQMMNDGRYSLYDYGKRKNK
;
A
#
# COMPACT_ATOMS: atom_id res chain seq x y z
N MET A 1 1.77 15.32 -0.18
CA MET A 1 2.80 16.36 0.02
C MET A 1 3.44 16.78 -1.31
N PHE A 2 4.08 15.87 -2.08
CA PHE A 2 4.77 16.22 -3.35
C PHE A 2 3.88 16.94 -4.36
N LEU A 3 2.68 16.42 -4.66
CA LEU A 3 1.73 17.09 -5.56
C LEU A 3 1.31 18.48 -5.04
N GLY A 4 1.01 18.60 -3.75
CA GLY A 4 0.65 19.88 -3.18
C GLY A 4 1.77 20.91 -3.31
N ALA A 5 3.00 20.51 -3.04
CA ALA A 5 4.16 21.40 -3.16
C ALA A 5 4.43 21.81 -4.62
N SER A 6 4.21 20.90 -5.59
CA SER A 6 4.36 21.25 -7.02
C SER A 6 3.26 22.16 -7.55
N MET A 7 2.02 22.03 -7.02
CA MET A 7 0.89 22.83 -7.45
C MET A 7 0.87 24.24 -6.82
N ASN A 8 1.38 24.39 -5.61
CA ASN A 8 1.42 25.67 -4.90
C ASN A 8 2.75 25.88 -4.16
N PRO A 9 3.85 26.06 -4.91
CA PRO A 9 5.20 26.14 -4.34
C PRO A 9 5.36 27.33 -3.38
N ASP A 10 4.77 28.49 -3.68
CA ASP A 10 4.91 29.69 -2.86
C ASP A 10 4.25 29.54 -1.48
N TYR A 11 3.12 28.86 -1.41
CA TYR A 11 2.47 28.54 -0.14
C TYR A 11 3.36 27.63 0.71
N PHE A 12 3.86 26.55 0.13
CA PHE A 12 4.68 25.57 0.85
C PHE A 12 6.01 26.16 1.28
N LYS A 13 6.65 26.97 0.43
CA LYS A 13 7.90 27.69 0.77
C LYS A 13 7.76 28.60 1.99
N LYS A 14 6.61 29.24 2.16
CA LYS A 14 6.34 30.14 3.31
C LYS A 14 5.97 29.40 4.59
N LYS A 15 5.44 28.17 4.49
CA LYS A 15 4.86 27.45 5.63
C LYS A 15 5.70 26.27 6.12
N ILE A 16 6.61 25.75 5.29
CA ILE A 16 7.39 24.55 5.59
C ILE A 16 8.88 24.89 5.56
N ASN A 17 9.52 24.84 6.71
CA ASN A 17 10.95 25.06 6.83
C ASN A 17 11.78 23.84 6.44
N LEU A 18 11.27 22.63 6.73
CA LEU A 18 11.97 21.38 6.47
C LEU A 18 10.96 20.28 6.12
N PHE A 19 11.27 19.49 5.10
CA PHE A 19 10.54 18.29 4.74
C PHE A 19 11.51 17.11 4.58
N ILE A 20 11.37 16.09 5.42
CA ILE A 20 12.17 14.86 5.36
C ILE A 20 11.24 13.74 4.87
N ALA A 21 11.55 13.17 3.72
CA ALA A 21 10.80 12.07 3.15
C ALA A 21 11.57 10.76 3.35
N LEU A 22 11.10 9.93 4.30
CA LEU A 22 11.65 8.59 4.54
C LEU A 22 10.92 7.59 3.66
N ALA A 23 11.64 6.94 2.74
CA ALA A 23 11.09 5.99 1.75
C ALA A 23 9.84 6.52 1.04
N PRO A 24 9.87 7.68 0.39
CA PRO A 24 8.69 8.30 -0.18
C PRO A 24 8.16 7.51 -1.37
N VAL A 25 6.87 7.22 -1.34
CA VAL A 25 6.17 6.61 -2.48
C VAL A 25 5.68 7.74 -3.39
N ALA A 26 6.52 8.15 -4.32
CA ALA A 26 6.18 9.20 -5.29
C ALA A 26 5.73 8.63 -6.64
N ASN A 27 6.30 7.51 -7.08
CA ASN A 27 5.93 6.86 -8.33
C ASN A 27 5.96 5.34 -8.17
N THR A 28 4.86 4.68 -8.49
CA THR A 28 4.71 3.22 -8.40
C THR A 28 4.79 2.51 -9.76
N ALA A 29 5.09 3.21 -10.85
CA ALA A 29 5.13 2.62 -12.19
C ALA A 29 6.10 1.43 -12.31
N ASN A 30 7.24 1.50 -11.60
CA ASN A 30 8.31 0.50 -11.65
C ASN A 30 8.37 -0.36 -10.37
N ILE A 31 7.24 -0.57 -9.69
CA ILE A 31 7.20 -1.42 -8.50
C ILE A 31 7.65 -2.85 -8.83
N SER A 32 8.51 -3.42 -7.99
CA SER A 32 9.03 -4.79 -8.17
C SER A 32 8.05 -5.87 -7.73
N SER A 33 7.10 -5.55 -6.84
CA SER A 33 6.12 -6.50 -6.33
C SER A 33 5.26 -7.10 -7.45
N GLN A 34 5.37 -8.40 -7.67
CA GLN A 34 4.61 -9.13 -8.68
C GLN A 34 3.10 -9.11 -8.37
N ILE A 35 2.75 -9.23 -7.09
CA ILE A 35 1.34 -9.22 -6.62
C ILE A 35 0.71 -7.86 -6.94
N ALA A 36 1.39 -6.77 -6.62
CA ALA A 36 0.87 -5.42 -6.89
C ALA A 36 0.67 -5.20 -8.39
N ARG A 37 1.62 -5.64 -9.22
CA ARG A 37 1.53 -5.57 -10.69
C ARG A 37 0.38 -6.40 -11.26
N ALA A 38 0.14 -7.59 -10.71
CA ALA A 38 -0.97 -8.45 -11.13
C ALA A 38 -2.34 -7.86 -10.73
N LEU A 39 -2.46 -7.23 -9.57
CA LEU A 39 -3.71 -6.67 -9.06
C LEU A 39 -4.05 -5.29 -9.64
N ALA A 40 -3.06 -4.50 -10.04
CA ALA A 40 -3.26 -3.12 -10.51
C ALA A 40 -4.26 -3.00 -11.69
N PRO A 41 -4.26 -3.86 -12.73
CA PRO A 41 -5.25 -3.78 -13.81
C PRO A 41 -6.68 -4.04 -13.32
N HIS A 42 -6.84 -4.84 -12.26
CA HIS A 42 -8.14 -5.27 -11.72
C HIS A 42 -8.64 -4.37 -10.56
N ILE A 43 -7.95 -3.28 -10.27
CA ILE A 43 -8.25 -2.42 -9.11
C ILE A 43 -9.67 -1.86 -9.12
N LYS A 44 -10.24 -1.59 -10.31
CA LYS A 44 -11.63 -1.12 -10.44
C LYS A 44 -12.65 -2.17 -9.98
N LEU A 45 -12.39 -3.43 -10.31
CA LEU A 45 -13.22 -4.56 -9.89
C LEU A 45 -13.10 -4.80 -8.38
N LEU A 46 -11.88 -4.77 -7.86
CA LEU A 46 -11.62 -4.88 -6.42
C LEU A 46 -12.28 -3.75 -5.64
N LYS A 47 -12.20 -2.51 -6.13
CA LYS A 47 -12.89 -1.37 -5.54
C LYS A 47 -14.41 -1.60 -5.50
N LEU A 48 -15.00 -2.00 -6.63
CA LEU A 48 -16.44 -2.26 -6.73
C LEU A 48 -16.85 -3.36 -5.74
N GLY A 49 -16.16 -4.49 -5.72
CA GLY A 49 -16.49 -5.61 -4.85
C GLY A 49 -16.28 -5.30 -3.38
N LEU A 50 -15.09 -4.86 -2.99
CA LEU A 50 -14.73 -4.71 -1.57
C LEU A 50 -15.23 -3.39 -0.98
N ALA A 51 -15.03 -2.26 -1.67
CA ALA A 51 -15.34 -0.97 -1.09
C ALA A 51 -16.78 -0.53 -1.31
N ASP A 52 -17.33 -0.73 -2.52
CA ASP A 52 -18.63 -0.21 -2.89
C ASP A 52 -19.76 -1.20 -2.51
N LEU A 53 -19.58 -2.53 -2.69
CA LEU A 53 -20.60 -3.54 -2.37
C LEU A 53 -20.52 -4.02 -0.93
N LEU A 54 -19.30 -4.37 -0.44
CA LEU A 54 -19.11 -4.91 0.90
C LEU A 54 -18.82 -3.85 1.97
N GLY A 55 -18.63 -2.59 1.58
CA GLY A 55 -18.38 -1.48 2.50
C GLY A 55 -16.98 -1.46 3.12
N TYR A 56 -16.05 -2.32 2.71
CA TYR A 56 -14.67 -2.37 3.21
C TYR A 56 -13.86 -1.17 2.69
N ARG A 57 -13.97 -0.04 3.37
CA ARG A 57 -13.30 1.21 2.99
C ARG A 57 -11.91 1.37 3.59
N ASN A 58 -11.62 0.60 4.64
CA ASN A 58 -10.32 0.54 5.29
C ASN A 58 -9.70 -0.84 5.03
N TRP A 59 -8.78 -0.92 4.08
CA TRP A 59 -8.13 -2.17 3.73
C TRP A 59 -6.93 -2.42 4.63
N PHE A 60 -6.71 -3.69 4.93
CA PHE A 60 -5.65 -4.15 5.85
C PHE A 60 -5.78 -3.57 7.27
N ALA A 61 -6.99 -3.18 7.70
CA ALA A 61 -7.21 -2.87 9.11
C ALA A 61 -6.83 -4.09 9.97
N PRO A 62 -6.06 -3.90 11.03
CA PRO A 62 -5.64 -5.00 11.87
C PRO A 62 -6.89 -5.67 12.47
N MET A 63 -7.01 -6.97 12.22
CA MET A 63 -8.00 -7.83 12.86
C MET A 63 -7.28 -8.58 13.98
N PRO A 64 -7.59 -8.33 15.25
CA PRO A 64 -6.89 -8.96 16.38
C PRO A 64 -6.79 -10.48 16.24
N ARG A 65 -7.88 -11.14 15.84
CA ARG A 65 -7.90 -12.58 15.59
C ARG A 65 -7.02 -13.03 14.43
N ALA A 66 -6.85 -12.19 13.39
CA ALA A 66 -5.96 -12.51 12.28
C ALA A 66 -4.50 -12.43 12.68
N VAL A 67 -4.13 -11.49 13.56
CA VAL A 67 -2.77 -11.39 14.12
C VAL A 67 -2.44 -12.62 14.95
N GLU A 68 -3.34 -13.06 15.81
CA GLU A 68 -3.17 -14.27 16.62
C GLU A 68 -3.01 -15.53 15.74
N LEU A 69 -3.81 -15.65 14.68
CA LEU A 69 -3.70 -16.75 13.71
C LEU A 69 -2.37 -16.72 12.96
N VAL A 70 -1.94 -15.54 12.53
CA VAL A 70 -0.65 -15.37 11.85
C VAL A 70 0.49 -15.72 12.79
N ASP A 71 0.45 -15.30 14.04
CA ASP A 71 1.45 -15.66 15.05
C ASP A 71 1.51 -17.18 15.28
N MET A 72 0.36 -17.83 15.40
CA MET A 72 0.28 -19.27 15.59
C MET A 72 0.81 -20.04 14.36
N VAL A 73 0.50 -19.59 13.15
CA VAL A 73 0.93 -20.23 11.91
C VAL A 73 2.39 -19.93 11.60
N CYS A 74 2.80 -18.67 11.71
CA CYS A 74 4.15 -18.23 11.32
C CYS A 74 5.20 -18.48 12.40
N GLY A 75 4.81 -18.48 13.68
CA GLY A 75 5.69 -18.82 14.81
C GLY A 75 5.91 -20.32 15.03
N GLY A 76 5.07 -21.16 14.39
CA GLY A 76 5.09 -22.60 14.55
C GLY A 76 5.73 -23.37 13.39
N PHE A 77 5.27 -24.62 13.24
CA PHE A 77 5.75 -25.58 12.23
C PHE A 77 5.62 -25.09 10.77
N PHE A 78 4.67 -24.17 10.49
CA PHE A 78 4.43 -23.60 9.16
C PHE A 78 5.22 -22.31 8.86
N SER A 79 6.25 -21.98 9.64
CA SER A 79 7.08 -20.79 9.44
C SER A 79 7.67 -20.66 8.03
N PHE A 80 7.91 -21.82 7.35
CA PHE A 80 8.42 -21.82 5.98
C PHE A 80 7.41 -21.22 4.98
N VAL A 81 6.09 -21.45 5.16
CA VAL A 81 5.04 -20.88 4.30
C VAL A 81 5.03 -19.35 4.43
N CYS A 82 5.17 -18.83 5.65
CA CYS A 82 5.22 -17.39 5.88
C CYS A 82 6.48 -16.76 5.25
N LYS A 83 7.62 -17.43 5.30
CA LYS A 83 8.85 -16.98 4.63
C LYS A 83 8.66 -16.91 3.11
N ASP A 84 8.02 -17.90 2.51
CA ASP A 84 7.78 -17.92 1.06
C ASP A 84 6.75 -16.87 0.63
N VAL A 85 5.70 -16.63 1.43
CA VAL A 85 4.76 -15.53 1.18
C VAL A 85 5.45 -14.17 1.28
N LEU A 86 6.36 -13.99 2.25
CA LEU A 86 7.13 -12.76 2.37
C LEU A 86 8.05 -12.52 1.20
N LYS A 87 8.71 -13.55 0.67
CA LYS A 87 9.56 -13.43 -0.53
C LYS A 87 8.79 -12.94 -1.75
N LEU A 88 7.48 -13.23 -1.85
CA LEU A 88 6.63 -12.68 -2.91
C LEU A 88 6.33 -11.19 -2.73
N LEU A 89 6.38 -10.69 -1.50
CA LEU A 89 6.11 -9.29 -1.17
C LEU A 89 7.37 -8.43 -1.16
N HIS A 90 8.48 -8.99 -0.73
CA HIS A 90 9.75 -8.31 -0.51
C HIS A 90 10.89 -8.93 -1.31
N HIS A 91 12.01 -8.23 -1.38
CA HIS A 91 13.22 -8.72 -2.02
C HIS A 91 14.00 -9.62 -1.06
N ASP A 92 14.51 -10.76 -1.53
CA ASP A 92 15.31 -11.69 -0.73
C ASP A 92 16.52 -11.01 -0.06
N GLY A 93 16.75 -11.37 1.19
CA GLY A 93 17.96 -10.99 1.95
C GLY A 93 17.89 -9.68 2.74
N VAL A 94 16.73 -8.98 2.70
CA VAL A 94 16.54 -7.70 3.44
C VAL A 94 15.78 -7.90 4.76
N ASP A 95 14.98 -8.97 4.86
CA ASP A 95 14.08 -9.17 5.98
C ASP A 95 14.71 -9.91 7.16
N ASN A 96 14.48 -9.41 8.37
CA ASN A 96 14.83 -10.09 9.62
C ASN A 96 13.68 -11.00 10.06
N TYR A 97 13.75 -12.27 9.67
CA TYR A 97 12.70 -13.25 9.95
C TYR A 97 12.53 -13.59 11.43
N GLU A 98 13.55 -13.36 12.27
CA GLU A 98 13.45 -13.59 13.72
C GLU A 98 12.51 -12.59 14.40
N ARG A 99 12.36 -11.40 13.81
CA ARG A 99 11.48 -10.35 14.29
C ARG A 99 10.15 -10.26 13.53
N PHE A 100 9.84 -11.27 12.73
CA PHE A 100 8.67 -11.27 11.87
C PHE A 100 7.36 -11.16 12.66
N THR A 101 7.24 -11.84 13.80
CA THR A 101 6.04 -11.77 14.66
C THR A 101 5.83 -10.36 15.19
N VAL A 102 6.92 -9.68 15.61
CA VAL A 102 6.86 -8.28 16.04
C VAL A 102 6.47 -7.35 14.90
N PHE A 103 6.94 -7.62 13.68
CA PHE A 103 6.52 -6.87 12.50
C PHE A 103 5.04 -7.06 12.22
N MET A 104 4.55 -8.30 12.18
CA MET A 104 3.15 -8.61 11.89
C MET A 104 2.17 -8.14 12.97
N SER A 105 2.60 -7.92 14.21
CA SER A 105 1.76 -7.33 15.25
C SER A 105 1.48 -5.84 15.03
N ASN A 106 2.29 -5.16 14.24
CA ASN A 106 2.17 -3.74 13.94
C ASN A 106 1.79 -3.46 12.47
N GLU A 107 2.04 -4.42 11.58
CA GLU A 107 1.76 -4.34 10.14
C GLU A 107 0.98 -5.58 9.67
N PRO A 108 0.10 -5.47 8.67
CA PRO A 108 -0.24 -4.24 7.96
C PRO A 108 -1.14 -3.33 8.78
N SER A 109 -0.81 -2.03 8.83
CA SER A 109 -1.69 -1.01 9.38
C SER A 109 -2.77 -0.62 8.39
N GLY A 110 -3.97 -0.37 8.91
CA GLY A 110 -5.13 -0.06 8.07
C GLY A 110 -4.93 1.21 7.24
N GLN A 111 -5.27 1.12 5.96
CA GLN A 111 -5.24 2.26 5.05
C GLN A 111 -6.53 2.40 4.26
N SER A 112 -6.84 3.65 3.85
CA SER A 112 -7.96 3.89 2.95
C SER A 112 -7.78 3.14 1.63
N TYR A 113 -8.83 2.47 1.16
CA TYR A 113 -8.83 1.83 -0.16
C TYR A 113 -8.44 2.80 -1.29
N ARG A 114 -8.70 4.09 -1.12
CA ARG A 114 -8.35 5.12 -2.12
C ARG A 114 -6.85 5.23 -2.34
N THR A 115 -6.02 4.98 -1.32
CA THR A 115 -4.57 4.96 -1.46
C THR A 115 -4.14 3.84 -2.39
N PHE A 116 -4.69 2.63 -2.23
CA PHE A 116 -4.40 1.50 -3.11
C PHE A 116 -4.89 1.72 -4.53
N VAL A 117 -6.10 2.28 -4.68
CA VAL A 117 -6.63 2.66 -6.00
C VAL A 117 -5.71 3.68 -6.67
N TYR A 118 -5.22 4.67 -5.93
CA TYR A 118 -4.30 5.68 -6.46
C TYR A 118 -2.97 5.08 -6.91
N TYR A 119 -2.38 4.20 -6.10
CA TYR A 119 -1.15 3.51 -6.50
C TYR A 119 -1.35 2.68 -7.76
N ALA A 120 -2.46 1.95 -7.86
CA ALA A 120 -2.78 1.18 -9.05
C ALA A 120 -3.04 2.06 -10.30
N GLN A 121 -3.64 3.24 -10.13
CA GLN A 121 -3.76 4.22 -11.23
C GLN A 121 -2.39 4.66 -11.72
N MET A 122 -1.48 5.04 -10.82
CA MET A 122 -0.11 5.42 -11.20
C MET A 122 0.66 4.27 -11.87
N MET A 123 0.46 3.02 -11.42
CA MET A 123 1.06 1.84 -12.06
C MET A 123 0.54 1.63 -13.47
N ASN A 124 -0.77 1.74 -13.67
CA ASN A 124 -1.41 1.55 -14.97
C ASN A 124 -1.09 2.69 -15.95
N ASP A 125 -0.99 3.93 -15.46
CA ASP A 125 -0.73 5.11 -16.27
C ASP A 125 0.77 5.33 -16.53
N GLY A 126 1.64 4.67 -15.76
CA GLY A 126 3.10 4.79 -15.85
C GLY A 126 3.66 6.16 -15.47
N ARG A 127 2.86 7.01 -14.85
CA ARG A 127 3.22 8.39 -14.49
C ARG A 127 2.65 8.82 -13.15
N TYR A 128 3.30 9.78 -12.53
CA TYR A 128 2.81 10.45 -11.33
C TYR A 128 1.75 11.49 -11.72
N SER A 129 0.51 11.25 -11.35
CA SER A 129 -0.66 12.08 -11.70
C SER A 129 -1.56 12.32 -10.50
N LEU A 130 -2.54 13.20 -10.63
CA LEU A 130 -3.60 13.36 -9.65
C LEU A 130 -4.51 12.13 -9.64
N TYR A 131 -5.19 11.92 -8.50
CA TYR A 131 -6.17 10.85 -8.37
C TYR A 131 -7.30 11.00 -9.41
N ASP A 132 -7.52 9.97 -10.19
CA ASP A 132 -8.64 9.93 -11.14
C ASP A 132 -9.93 9.52 -10.44
N TYR A 133 -10.85 10.47 -10.30
CA TYR A 133 -12.21 10.26 -9.78
C TYR A 133 -13.20 9.79 -10.86
N GLY A 134 -12.76 9.66 -12.10
CA GLY A 134 -13.57 9.35 -13.27
C GLY A 134 -14.14 10.59 -13.96
N LYS A 135 -14.53 10.42 -15.23
CA LYS A 135 -14.93 11.52 -16.15
C LYS A 135 -15.94 12.53 -15.58
N ARG A 136 -16.85 12.08 -14.70
CA ARG A 136 -17.91 12.95 -14.15
C ARG A 136 -17.41 13.86 -13.02
N LYS A 137 -16.35 13.47 -12.30
CA LYS A 137 -15.84 14.19 -11.13
C LYS A 137 -14.50 14.90 -11.36
N ASN A 138 -13.86 14.66 -12.48
CA ASN A 138 -12.58 15.29 -12.86
C ASN A 138 -12.78 16.63 -13.61
N LYS A 139 -13.96 17.23 -13.49
CA LYS A 139 -14.26 18.53 -14.10
C LYS A 139 -13.77 19.67 -13.22
#